data_e20c05747d2000f8992902bc6f11358e
#
_entry.id   e20c05747d2000f8992902bc6f11358e
#
_cell.length_a   1.000
_cell.length_b   1.000
_cell.length_c   1.000
_cell.angle_alpha   90.00
_cell.angle_beta   90.00
_cell.angle_gamma   90.00
#
_symmetry.space_group_name_H-M   'P 1'
#
loop_
_entity.id
_entity.type
_entity.pdbx_description
1 polymer ?
#
loop_
_entity_poly.entity_id
_entity_poly.type
_entity_poly.pdbx_seq_one_letter_code
_entity_poly.pdbx_strand_id
1 'polypeptide(L)'
;MASGQTQYYGLSQWEAADKVERVDFNSDNAKIDGALHTLAEGAVWEKIGETRAGIPQMSLSIHVPSIGRYRSLQLIFQASMAKGQDLILLASPGDNSNYITLTESGTVSVTSKQFTLLQTTGEGGGTATLFPFGRDSSVGICINSISREGSTFRSIRSMGCNPSILWTSIRQLFVLGSGSSTVDTGSQIRLYGLR
;
A
#
# COMPACT_ATOMS: atom_id res chain seq x y z
N MET A 1 -5.08 -12.08 46.83
CA MET A 1 -4.20 -11.12 46.11
C MET A 1 -3.08 -11.93 45.48
N ALA A 2 -2.73 -11.66 44.22
CA ALA A 2 -1.66 -12.36 43.52
C ALA A 2 -0.31 -12.05 44.16
N SER A 3 0.57 -13.08 44.26
CA SER A 3 1.93 -12.94 44.81
C SER A 3 2.96 -12.39 43.81
N GLY A 4 2.65 -12.45 42.51
CA GLY A 4 3.53 -12.01 41.44
C GLY A 4 2.81 -11.31 40.30
N GLN A 5 3.61 -10.81 39.30
CA GLN A 5 3.12 -10.24 38.08
C GLN A 5 3.96 -10.68 36.90
N THR A 6 3.36 -10.75 35.69
CA THR A 6 4.06 -11.05 34.45
C THR A 6 4.97 -9.88 34.05
N GLN A 7 6.09 -10.20 33.42
CA GLN A 7 7.16 -9.23 33.10
C GLN A 7 6.71 -8.09 32.17
N TYR A 8 5.86 -8.37 31.16
CA TYR A 8 5.55 -7.39 30.12
C TYR A 8 4.27 -6.60 30.36
N TYR A 9 3.20 -7.27 30.80
CA TYR A 9 1.89 -6.62 30.96
C TYR A 9 1.45 -6.48 32.40
N GLY A 10 2.26 -6.97 33.38
CA GLY A 10 1.95 -6.89 34.79
C GLY A 10 0.64 -7.61 35.16
N LEU A 11 0.33 -8.73 34.45
CA LEU A 11 -0.83 -9.55 34.78
C LEU A 11 -0.57 -10.32 36.07
N SER A 12 -1.59 -10.55 36.82
CA SER A 12 -1.51 -11.27 38.12
C SER A 12 -0.98 -12.70 37.94
N GLN A 13 -0.01 -13.08 38.75
CA GLN A 13 0.49 -14.45 38.88
C GLN A 13 0.19 -14.95 40.30
N TRP A 14 -0.50 -16.07 40.37
CA TRP A 14 -0.93 -16.67 41.65
C TRP A 14 -0.09 -17.90 41.95
N GLU A 15 0.32 -18.02 43.20
CA GLU A 15 0.89 -19.22 43.76
C GLU A 15 -0.21 -20.08 44.42
N ALA A 16 0.12 -21.33 44.79
CA ALA A 16 -0.85 -22.28 45.32
C ALA A 16 -1.54 -21.82 46.64
N ALA A 17 -0.87 -20.93 47.37
CA ALA A 17 -1.39 -20.36 48.63
C ALA A 17 -2.18 -19.06 48.41
N ASP A 18 -2.19 -18.50 47.22
CA ASP A 18 -2.87 -17.25 46.94
C ASP A 18 -4.38 -17.40 46.85
N LYS A 19 -5.07 -16.38 47.30
CA LYS A 19 -6.50 -16.25 47.08
C LYS A 19 -6.75 -15.47 45.80
N VAL A 20 -7.35 -16.10 44.79
CA VAL A 20 -7.77 -15.44 43.56
C VAL A 20 -8.92 -14.49 43.85
N GLU A 21 -8.72 -13.21 43.59
CA GLU A 21 -9.73 -12.18 43.81
C GLU A 21 -10.30 -11.67 42.49
N ARG A 22 -11.59 -11.40 42.43
CA ARG A 22 -12.28 -10.88 41.25
C ARG A 22 -11.70 -9.56 40.79
N VAL A 23 -11.18 -8.73 41.69
CA VAL A 23 -10.59 -7.43 41.37
C VAL A 23 -9.29 -7.58 40.54
N ASP A 24 -8.45 -8.55 40.92
CA ASP A 24 -7.21 -8.86 40.19
C ASP A 24 -7.54 -9.36 38.79
N PHE A 25 -8.50 -10.26 38.66
CA PHE A 25 -8.95 -10.80 37.39
C PHE A 25 -9.51 -9.71 36.45
N ASN A 26 -10.35 -8.83 36.96
CA ASN A 26 -10.90 -7.73 36.17
C ASN A 26 -9.83 -6.73 35.76
N SER A 27 -8.84 -6.48 36.61
CA SER A 27 -7.67 -5.63 36.27
C SER A 27 -6.85 -6.25 35.15
N ASP A 28 -6.60 -7.55 35.18
CA ASP A 28 -5.87 -8.24 34.14
C ASP A 28 -6.62 -8.25 32.80
N ASN A 29 -7.93 -8.47 32.82
CA ASN A 29 -8.76 -8.36 31.63
C ASN A 29 -8.69 -6.96 31.02
N ALA A 30 -8.73 -5.90 31.83
CA ALA A 30 -8.60 -4.53 31.34
C ALA A 30 -7.22 -4.25 30.70
N LYS A 31 -6.13 -4.81 31.27
CA LYS A 31 -4.78 -4.70 30.69
C LYS A 31 -4.67 -5.45 29.37
N ILE A 32 -5.24 -6.66 29.28
CA ILE A 32 -5.26 -7.47 28.05
C ILE A 32 -6.07 -6.75 26.98
N ASP A 33 -7.27 -6.26 27.32
CA ASP A 33 -8.12 -5.52 26.40
C ASP A 33 -7.42 -4.26 25.85
N GLY A 34 -6.78 -3.48 26.73
CA GLY A 34 -5.98 -2.32 26.32
C GLY A 34 -4.78 -2.66 25.44
N ALA A 35 -4.08 -3.77 25.72
CA ALA A 35 -2.97 -4.23 24.90
C ALA A 35 -3.43 -4.71 23.52
N LEU A 36 -4.54 -5.46 23.46
CA LEU A 36 -5.16 -5.89 22.20
C LEU A 36 -5.69 -4.70 21.40
N HIS A 37 -6.30 -3.72 22.06
CA HIS A 37 -6.73 -2.48 21.41
C HIS A 37 -5.54 -1.71 20.81
N THR A 38 -4.44 -1.56 21.57
CA THR A 38 -3.22 -0.93 21.08
C THR A 38 -2.62 -1.67 19.89
N LEU A 39 -2.64 -2.99 19.88
CA LEU A 39 -2.23 -3.82 18.75
C LEU A 39 -3.15 -3.60 17.52
N ALA A 40 -4.46 -3.54 17.75
CA ALA A 40 -5.43 -3.30 16.68
C ALA A 40 -5.33 -1.88 16.09
N GLU A 41 -4.99 -0.89 16.92
CA GLU A 41 -4.72 0.50 16.52
C GLU A 41 -3.28 0.70 15.99
N GLY A 42 -2.39 -0.26 16.23
CA GLY A 42 -1.00 -0.22 15.78
C GLY A 42 -0.86 -0.27 14.27
N ALA A 43 0.39 -0.13 13.79
CA ALA A 43 0.75 -0.13 12.37
C ALA A 43 0.51 -1.50 11.72
N VAL A 44 -0.76 -1.83 11.44
CA VAL A 44 -1.17 -3.07 10.80
C VAL A 44 -1.52 -2.83 9.34
N TRP A 45 -0.92 -3.63 8.45
CA TRP A 45 -1.30 -3.68 7.05
C TRP A 45 -2.62 -4.43 6.88
N GLU A 46 -3.65 -3.72 6.48
CA GLU A 46 -4.97 -4.27 6.16
C GLU A 46 -5.13 -4.43 4.66
N LYS A 47 -5.56 -5.61 4.19
CA LYS A 47 -5.89 -5.81 2.77
C LYS A 47 -7.17 -5.06 2.43
N ILE A 48 -7.05 -4.06 1.54
CA ILE A 48 -8.18 -3.25 1.06
C ILE A 48 -8.90 -3.96 -0.08
N GLY A 49 -8.14 -4.54 -1.01
CA GLY A 49 -8.74 -5.21 -2.16
C GLY A 49 -7.72 -5.92 -3.04
N GLU A 50 -8.28 -6.66 -3.98
CA GLU A 50 -7.54 -7.38 -5.02
C GLU A 50 -8.34 -7.41 -6.30
N THR A 51 -7.67 -7.24 -7.44
CA THR A 51 -8.26 -7.39 -8.77
C THR A 51 -7.31 -8.17 -9.65
N ARG A 52 -7.90 -9.10 -10.44
CA ARG A 52 -7.16 -9.93 -11.40
C ARG A 52 -7.84 -9.87 -12.77
N ALA A 53 -7.04 -9.75 -13.82
CA ALA A 53 -7.52 -9.84 -15.19
C ALA A 53 -7.90 -11.28 -15.55
N GLY A 54 -9.18 -11.55 -15.76
CA GLY A 54 -9.67 -12.82 -16.28
C GLY A 54 -9.56 -12.92 -17.81
N ILE A 55 -9.58 -11.77 -18.47
CA ILE A 55 -9.36 -11.54 -19.91
C ILE A 55 -8.48 -10.29 -20.05
N PRO A 56 -7.86 -10.05 -21.23
CA PRO A 56 -7.18 -8.78 -21.48
C PRO A 56 -8.14 -7.61 -21.32
N GLN A 57 -7.75 -6.58 -20.57
CA GLN A 57 -8.59 -5.43 -20.27
C GLN A 57 -7.76 -4.14 -20.15
N MET A 58 -8.42 -3.00 -20.37
CA MET A 58 -7.75 -1.70 -20.40
C MET A 58 -7.15 -1.32 -19.06
N SER A 59 -7.77 -1.73 -17.94
CA SER A 59 -7.28 -1.38 -16.61
C SER A 59 -7.71 -2.39 -15.55
N LEU A 60 -6.89 -2.49 -14.51
CA LEU A 60 -7.26 -3.08 -13.22
C LEU A 60 -7.52 -1.95 -12.23
N SER A 61 -8.56 -2.06 -11.43
CA SER A 61 -8.85 -1.03 -10.43
C SER A 61 -9.20 -1.60 -9.07
N ILE A 62 -8.89 -0.83 -8.03
CA ILE A 62 -9.30 -1.11 -6.64
C ILE A 62 -9.90 0.14 -6.05
N HIS A 63 -11.11 0.00 -5.49
CA HIS A 63 -11.75 1.04 -4.70
C HIS A 63 -11.07 1.19 -3.33
N VAL A 64 -10.85 2.45 -2.89
CA VAL A 64 -10.23 2.78 -1.61
C VAL A 64 -11.29 3.40 -0.70
N PRO A 65 -11.96 2.61 0.13
CA PRO A 65 -12.94 3.15 1.07
C PRO A 65 -12.21 3.88 2.19
N SER A 66 -12.68 5.06 2.56
CA SER A 66 -12.22 5.78 3.77
C SER A 66 -10.69 5.95 3.86
N ILE A 67 -10.08 6.52 2.81
CA ILE A 67 -8.62 6.74 2.72
C ILE A 67 -8.03 7.42 3.96
N GLY A 68 -8.77 8.31 4.62
CA GLY A 68 -8.31 9.06 5.79
C GLY A 68 -7.95 8.21 7.01
N ARG A 69 -8.33 6.93 7.03
CA ARG A 69 -7.94 5.98 8.09
C ARG A 69 -6.56 5.36 7.88
N TYR A 70 -5.94 5.57 6.71
CA TYR A 70 -4.64 5.01 6.37
C TYR A 70 -3.56 6.08 6.34
N ARG A 71 -2.40 5.75 6.90
CA ARG A 71 -1.17 6.57 6.86
C ARG A 71 -0.42 6.37 5.55
N SER A 72 -0.55 5.18 4.95
CA SER A 72 0.00 4.87 3.63
C SER A 72 -0.78 3.73 2.98
N LEU A 73 -0.64 3.61 1.66
CA LEU A 73 -1.14 2.49 0.87
C LEU A 73 0.03 1.78 0.22
N GLN A 74 0.00 0.46 0.18
CA GLN A 74 0.94 -0.35 -0.58
C GLN A 74 0.20 -1.13 -1.66
N LEU A 75 0.49 -0.83 -2.91
CA LEU A 75 0.05 -1.58 -4.07
C LEU A 75 1.13 -2.63 -4.40
N ILE A 76 0.75 -3.89 -4.40
CA ILE A 76 1.56 -5.00 -4.94
C ILE A 76 0.96 -5.35 -6.30
N PHE A 77 1.78 -5.41 -7.32
CA PHE A 77 1.31 -5.69 -8.68
C PHE A 77 2.19 -6.72 -9.38
N GLN A 78 1.56 -7.50 -10.22
CA GLN A 78 2.19 -8.40 -11.19
C GLN A 78 1.38 -8.28 -12.47
N ALA A 79 2.03 -7.93 -13.56
CA ALA A 79 1.34 -7.68 -14.82
C ALA A 79 2.14 -8.19 -16.02
N SER A 80 1.39 -8.57 -17.04
CA SER A 80 1.87 -8.81 -18.38
C SER A 80 1.15 -7.88 -19.35
N MET A 81 1.86 -7.37 -20.34
CA MET A 81 1.34 -6.46 -21.34
C MET A 81 2.07 -6.66 -22.68
N ALA A 82 1.49 -6.08 -23.73
CA ALA A 82 2.15 -6.04 -25.03
C ALA A 82 3.53 -5.37 -24.93
N LYS A 83 4.50 -5.89 -25.68
CA LYS A 83 5.85 -5.38 -25.77
C LYS A 83 5.86 -3.91 -26.18
N GLY A 84 6.74 -3.11 -25.56
CA GLY A 84 6.92 -1.71 -25.89
C GLY A 84 5.95 -0.75 -25.18
N GLN A 85 5.15 -1.25 -24.23
CA GLN A 85 4.21 -0.44 -23.46
C GLN A 85 4.61 -0.37 -21.97
N ASP A 86 4.29 0.74 -21.34
CA ASP A 86 4.53 0.94 -19.91
C ASP A 86 3.28 0.58 -19.09
N LEU A 87 3.47 0.00 -17.93
CA LEU A 87 2.42 -0.12 -16.92
C LEU A 87 2.41 1.15 -16.06
N ILE A 88 1.25 1.76 -15.91
CA ILE A 88 1.10 3.03 -15.23
C ILE A 88 0.08 2.98 -14.11
N LEU A 89 0.23 3.85 -13.12
CA LEU A 89 -0.68 4.03 -12.00
C LEU A 89 -1.30 5.42 -12.03
N LEU A 90 -2.62 5.47 -11.91
CA LEU A 90 -3.41 6.68 -11.71
C LEU A 90 -4.19 6.59 -10.41
N ALA A 91 -4.32 7.71 -9.71
CA ALA A 91 -5.21 7.86 -8.56
C ALA A 91 -6.44 8.70 -8.95
N SER A 92 -7.64 8.30 -8.51
CA SER A 92 -8.89 9.01 -8.78
C SER A 92 -9.54 9.52 -7.49
N PRO A 93 -10.13 10.74 -7.47
CA PRO A 93 -10.18 11.68 -8.58
C PRO A 93 -8.78 12.22 -8.88
N GLY A 94 -8.36 12.15 -10.10
CA GLY A 94 -7.03 12.57 -10.52
C GLY A 94 -7.15 13.43 -11.76
N ASP A 95 -6.48 14.55 -11.73
CA ASP A 95 -6.10 15.27 -12.94
C ASP A 95 -4.93 14.48 -13.57
N ASN A 96 -5.01 14.19 -14.87
CA ASN A 96 -3.95 13.56 -15.63
C ASN A 96 -2.74 14.52 -15.85
N SER A 97 -2.52 15.44 -14.93
CA SER A 97 -1.47 16.45 -14.96
C SER A 97 -0.66 16.46 -13.66
N ASN A 98 0.50 17.11 -13.70
CA ASN A 98 1.33 17.40 -12.53
C ASN A 98 1.95 16.21 -11.80
N TYR A 99 2.14 15.07 -12.45
CA TYR A 99 2.93 13.99 -11.88
C TYR A 99 4.42 14.32 -11.97
N ILE A 100 5.06 14.41 -10.83
CA ILE A 100 6.49 14.67 -10.70
C ILE A 100 7.17 13.36 -10.33
N THR A 101 8.15 12.94 -11.11
CA THR A 101 8.90 11.70 -10.86
C THR A 101 10.38 12.00 -10.79
N LEU A 102 11.05 11.50 -9.76
CA LEU A 102 12.48 11.47 -9.57
C LEU A 102 12.98 10.04 -9.79
N THR A 103 13.85 9.85 -10.75
CA THR A 103 14.50 8.54 -10.99
C THR A 103 15.82 8.41 -10.23
N GLU A 104 16.37 7.20 -10.13
CA GLU A 104 17.68 6.95 -9.47
C GLU A 104 18.84 7.77 -10.07
N SER A 105 18.76 8.16 -11.33
CA SER A 105 19.75 9.00 -11.97
C SER A 105 19.75 10.47 -11.49
N GLY A 106 18.86 10.83 -10.56
CA GLY A 106 18.70 12.18 -10.06
C GLY A 106 17.98 13.13 -11.03
N THR A 107 17.47 12.62 -12.16
CA THR A 107 16.73 13.42 -13.14
C THR A 107 15.31 13.64 -12.65
N VAL A 108 14.91 14.90 -12.47
CA VAL A 108 13.52 15.28 -12.21
C VAL A 108 12.77 15.37 -13.53
N SER A 109 11.79 14.50 -13.73
CA SER A 109 10.85 14.61 -14.84
C SER A 109 9.55 15.24 -14.34
N VAL A 110 9.26 16.44 -14.78
CA VAL A 110 8.07 17.24 -14.34
C VAL A 110 6.87 17.03 -15.24
N THR A 111 6.93 16.15 -16.22
CA THR A 111 5.95 16.11 -17.33
C THR A 111 5.23 14.78 -17.52
N SER A 112 5.41 13.81 -16.65
CA SER A 112 4.67 12.56 -16.75
C SER A 112 3.22 12.79 -16.31
N LYS A 113 2.29 12.37 -17.14
CA LYS A 113 0.85 12.38 -16.83
C LYS A 113 0.44 11.25 -15.89
N GLN A 114 1.41 10.51 -15.35
CA GLN A 114 1.19 9.24 -14.64
C GLN A 114 2.43 8.77 -13.89
N PHE A 115 2.26 7.92 -12.90
CA PHE A 115 3.36 7.18 -12.31
C PHE A 115 3.63 5.91 -13.11
N THR A 116 4.85 5.71 -13.58
CA THR A 116 5.25 4.51 -14.33
C THR A 116 5.65 3.40 -13.35
N LEU A 117 4.89 2.30 -13.35
CA LEU A 117 5.15 1.11 -12.55
C LEU A 117 6.14 0.14 -13.20
N LEU A 118 6.02 -0.07 -14.51
CA LEU A 118 6.90 -0.91 -15.33
C LEU A 118 7.19 -0.20 -16.65
N GLN A 119 8.40 -0.33 -17.15
CA GLN A 119 8.81 0.26 -18.44
C GLN A 119 9.00 -0.80 -19.51
N THR A 120 8.48 -0.56 -20.68
CA THR A 120 8.77 -1.27 -21.96
C THR A 120 8.68 -2.79 -21.82
N THR A 121 7.57 -3.34 -21.36
CA THR A 121 7.57 -4.70 -20.81
C THR A 121 6.82 -5.73 -21.63
N GLY A 122 7.24 -7.02 -21.47
CA GLY A 122 6.36 -8.18 -21.62
C GLY A 122 5.68 -8.51 -20.30
N GLU A 123 6.45 -8.69 -19.23
CA GLU A 123 5.94 -9.07 -17.90
C GLU A 123 6.78 -8.44 -16.79
N GLY A 124 6.17 -8.27 -15.63
CA GLY A 124 6.89 -7.75 -14.47
C GLY A 124 6.02 -7.60 -13.23
N GLY A 125 6.64 -7.12 -12.17
CA GLY A 125 5.94 -6.90 -10.92
C GLY A 125 6.76 -6.07 -9.94
N GLY A 126 6.10 -5.67 -8.85
CA GLY A 126 6.75 -4.87 -7.84
C GLY A 126 5.77 -4.30 -6.82
N THR A 127 6.21 -3.24 -6.19
CA THR A 127 5.44 -2.52 -5.19
C THR A 127 5.45 -1.02 -5.47
N ALA A 128 4.32 -0.37 -5.18
CA ALA A 128 4.21 1.07 -5.13
C ALA A 128 3.62 1.48 -3.78
N THR A 129 4.34 2.28 -3.02
CA THR A 129 3.86 2.79 -1.72
C THR A 129 3.45 4.25 -1.90
N LEU A 130 2.17 4.53 -1.64
CA LEU A 130 1.60 5.87 -1.66
C LEU A 130 1.46 6.39 -0.23
N PHE A 131 1.69 7.68 -0.04
CA PHE A 131 1.64 8.32 1.28
C PHE A 131 1.29 9.81 1.15
N PRO A 132 0.74 10.45 2.21
CA PRO A 132 0.55 11.89 2.22
C PRO A 132 1.91 12.60 2.22
N PHE A 133 2.08 13.56 1.31
CA PHE A 133 3.33 14.28 1.08
C PHE A 133 3.13 15.78 1.22
N GLY A 134 4.07 16.43 1.92
CA GLY A 134 4.07 17.89 2.10
C GLY A 134 2.98 18.40 3.06
N ARG A 135 2.90 19.73 3.20
CA ARG A 135 1.95 20.39 4.11
C ARG A 135 0.50 20.20 3.68
N ASP A 136 0.27 20.17 2.38
CA ASP A 136 -1.08 20.08 1.80
C ASP A 136 -1.59 18.63 1.69
N SER A 137 -0.81 17.67 2.23
CA SER A 137 -1.15 16.24 2.16
C SER A 137 -1.47 15.78 0.74
N SER A 138 -0.68 16.22 -0.23
CA SER A 138 -0.72 15.71 -1.60
C SER A 138 -0.23 14.25 -1.66
N VAL A 139 -0.39 13.59 -2.81
CA VAL A 139 0.03 12.19 -2.96
C VAL A 139 1.51 12.11 -3.28
N GLY A 140 2.28 11.45 -2.39
CA GLY A 140 3.62 10.97 -2.65
C GLY A 140 3.63 9.48 -3.00
N ILE A 141 4.64 9.04 -3.75
CA ILE A 141 4.81 7.64 -4.15
C ILE A 141 6.27 7.21 -4.16
N CYS A 142 6.52 5.99 -3.73
CA CYS A 142 7.78 5.27 -3.94
C CYS A 142 7.49 3.98 -4.73
N ILE A 143 8.24 3.72 -5.79
CA ILE A 143 8.06 2.58 -6.68
C ILE A 143 9.32 1.74 -6.68
N ASN A 144 9.17 0.41 -6.49
CA ASN A 144 10.21 -0.59 -6.68
C ASN A 144 9.64 -1.70 -7.55
N SER A 145 10.22 -1.91 -8.72
CA SER A 145 9.72 -2.92 -9.65
C SER A 145 10.82 -3.52 -10.50
N ILE A 146 10.53 -4.69 -11.03
CA ILE A 146 11.36 -5.37 -12.02
C ILE A 146 10.48 -5.83 -13.17
N SER A 147 10.97 -5.70 -14.37
CA SER A 147 10.31 -6.18 -15.59
C SER A 147 11.24 -7.03 -16.42
N ARG A 148 10.66 -7.89 -17.24
CA ARG A 148 11.38 -8.78 -18.16
C ARG A 148 10.83 -8.65 -19.59
N GLU A 149 11.74 -8.46 -20.51
CA GLU A 149 11.46 -8.49 -21.95
C GLU A 149 12.42 -9.51 -22.59
N GLY A 150 11.93 -10.73 -22.87
CA GLY A 150 12.77 -11.83 -23.31
C GLY A 150 13.82 -12.20 -22.24
N SER A 151 15.11 -12.04 -22.56
CA SER A 151 16.24 -12.25 -21.63
C SER A 151 16.69 -10.98 -20.90
N THR A 152 16.11 -9.83 -21.22
CA THR A 152 16.51 -8.54 -20.64
C THR A 152 15.66 -8.20 -19.43
N PHE A 153 16.32 -7.87 -18.32
CA PHE A 153 15.67 -7.38 -17.11
C PHE A 153 15.87 -5.87 -16.97
N ARG A 154 14.85 -5.21 -16.49
CA ARG A 154 14.87 -3.78 -16.14
C ARG A 154 14.35 -3.60 -14.73
N SER A 155 14.95 -2.72 -13.95
CA SER A 155 14.45 -2.32 -12.65
C SER A 155 14.05 -0.84 -12.67
N ILE A 156 12.99 -0.50 -11.93
CA ILE A 156 12.61 0.86 -11.65
C ILE A 156 12.68 1.05 -10.14
N ARG A 157 13.41 2.06 -9.73
CA ARG A 157 13.31 2.67 -8.41
C ARG A 157 13.06 4.14 -8.63
N SER A 158 11.89 4.59 -8.26
CA SER A 158 11.53 5.99 -8.44
C SER A 158 10.72 6.49 -7.26
N MET A 159 10.80 7.78 -7.04
CA MET A 159 9.95 8.52 -6.12
C MET A 159 9.22 9.59 -6.91
N GLY A 160 8.03 9.97 -6.44
CA GLY A 160 7.30 11.02 -7.09
C GLY A 160 6.22 11.61 -6.21
N CYS A 161 5.57 12.62 -6.72
CA CYS A 161 4.38 13.17 -6.10
C CYS A 161 3.43 13.73 -7.17
N ASN A 162 2.17 13.91 -6.77
CA ASN A 162 1.22 14.70 -7.54
C ASN A 162 0.63 15.77 -6.63
N PRO A 163 1.06 17.04 -6.74
CA PRO A 163 0.60 18.11 -5.89
C PRO A 163 -0.88 18.48 -6.09
N SER A 164 -1.49 18.06 -7.20
CA SER A 164 -2.90 18.34 -7.51
C SER A 164 -3.86 17.30 -6.93
N ILE A 165 -3.36 16.17 -6.42
CA ILE A 165 -4.18 15.12 -5.82
C ILE A 165 -3.98 15.16 -4.31
N LEU A 166 -5.03 15.50 -3.58
CA LEU A 166 -5.02 15.43 -2.12
C LEU A 166 -5.14 13.96 -1.67
N TRP A 167 -4.35 13.57 -0.66
CA TRP A 167 -4.42 12.24 -0.07
C TRP A 167 -5.85 11.84 0.28
N THR A 168 -6.56 12.71 0.97
CA THR A 168 -7.94 12.47 1.43
C THR A 168 -8.97 12.38 0.31
N SER A 169 -8.63 12.80 -0.92
CA SER A 169 -9.53 12.76 -2.07
C SER A 169 -9.51 11.43 -2.82
N ILE A 170 -8.48 10.58 -2.61
CA ILE A 170 -8.36 9.30 -3.33
C ILE A 170 -9.56 8.39 -3.02
N ARG A 171 -10.19 7.87 -4.08
CA ARG A 171 -11.33 6.95 -4.01
C ARG A 171 -11.05 5.64 -4.74
N GLN A 172 -10.12 5.67 -5.68
CA GLN A 172 -9.82 4.51 -6.52
C GLN A 172 -8.40 4.62 -7.08
N LEU A 173 -7.73 3.50 -7.20
CA LEU A 173 -6.47 3.36 -7.93
C LEU A 173 -6.70 2.55 -9.19
N PHE A 174 -6.10 3.00 -10.30
CA PHE A 174 -6.14 2.33 -11.58
C PHE A 174 -4.73 1.96 -12.00
N VAL A 175 -4.56 0.73 -12.44
CA VAL A 175 -3.34 0.23 -13.10
C VAL A 175 -3.70 -0.15 -14.52
N LEU A 176 -3.04 0.46 -15.48
CA LEU A 176 -3.38 0.32 -16.90
C LEU A 176 -2.12 0.35 -17.77
N GLY A 177 -2.25 -0.13 -19.00
CA GLY A 177 -1.21 0.02 -20.02
C GLY A 177 -1.16 1.44 -20.59
N SER A 178 0.02 1.92 -20.91
CA SER A 178 0.17 3.21 -21.60
C SER A 178 -0.47 3.18 -22.99
N GLY A 179 -0.93 4.33 -23.48
CA GLY A 179 -1.65 4.43 -24.74
C GLY A 179 -2.99 3.68 -24.71
N SER A 180 -3.23 2.82 -25.67
CA SER A 180 -4.44 1.98 -25.76
C SER A 180 -4.14 0.50 -25.47
N SER A 181 -3.06 0.23 -24.73
CA SER A 181 -2.64 -1.14 -24.41
C SER A 181 -3.51 -1.78 -23.34
N THR A 182 -3.75 -3.08 -23.49
CA THR A 182 -4.42 -3.87 -22.47
C THR A 182 -3.43 -4.49 -21.50
N VAL A 183 -3.90 -4.71 -20.27
CA VAL A 183 -3.26 -5.56 -19.27
C VAL A 183 -3.73 -6.99 -19.54
N ASP A 184 -2.81 -7.93 -19.70
CA ASP A 184 -3.11 -9.29 -20.14
C ASP A 184 -3.76 -10.14 -19.04
N THR A 185 -4.39 -11.23 -19.49
CA THR A 185 -4.96 -12.25 -18.60
C THR A 185 -3.94 -12.74 -17.58
N GLY A 186 -4.39 -12.87 -16.34
CA GLY A 186 -3.55 -13.31 -15.20
C GLY A 186 -2.84 -12.20 -14.47
N SER A 187 -2.77 -10.99 -15.03
CA SER A 187 -2.27 -9.81 -14.32
C SER A 187 -3.12 -9.51 -13.09
N GLN A 188 -2.47 -9.06 -12.03
CA GLN A 188 -3.10 -8.96 -10.72
C GLN A 188 -2.54 -7.77 -9.95
N ILE A 189 -3.41 -7.12 -9.18
CA ILE A 189 -3.06 -6.08 -8.22
C ILE A 189 -3.67 -6.38 -6.86
N ARG A 190 -2.94 -6.07 -5.80
CA ARG A 190 -3.40 -6.13 -4.40
C ARG A 190 -3.07 -4.83 -3.72
N LEU A 191 -4.01 -4.30 -2.96
CA LEU A 191 -3.85 -3.06 -2.22
C LEU A 191 -3.97 -3.32 -0.72
N TYR A 192 -3.04 -2.79 0.02
CA TYR A 192 -3.00 -2.80 1.48
C TYR A 192 -2.94 -1.37 2.00
N GLY A 193 -3.56 -1.12 3.14
CA GLY A 193 -3.48 0.14 3.86
C GLY A 193 -2.82 -0.03 5.21
N LEU A 194 -1.90 0.86 5.54
CA LEU A 194 -1.29 0.95 6.87
C LEU A 194 -2.13 1.92 7.70
N ARG A 195 -2.67 1.46 8.81
CA ARG A 195 -3.38 2.30 9.80
C ARG A 195 -2.42 3.09 10.67
#